data_6746090799185854019ff911fe8f1fa9
#
_entry.id   6746090799185854019ff911fe8f1fa9
#
_cell.length_a   1.000
_cell.length_b   1.000
_cell.length_c   1.000
_cell.angle_alpha   90.00
_cell.angle_beta   90.00
_cell.angle_gamma   90.00
#
_symmetry.space_group_name_H-M   'P 1'
#
loop_
_entity.id
_entity.type
_entity.pdbx_description
1 polymer ?
#
loop_
_entity_poly.entity_id
_entity_poly.type
_entity_poly.pdbx_seq_one_letter_code
_entity_poly.pdbx_strand_id
1 'polypeptide(L)'
;MDFNLSREHQLIRKMMAEFTENEVKPIAAETDEKTLYPRENIEKLFDLGVMGMCVPKEYGGAGADPLASAICIEELSKACASTGDIVATHNGLCCDPILTHGTEEQKAKYLPMLTTGHKVGAFCLTEPNAGSDASKGQTEAKLEGDHYVMNGSKIFITNGYVADVFVVFAMTDKSKGTKGISAFIVESSFPGFSVGKHEVKMGLHGSPTAEIVFTDMIVPKENMLGKEGKGFNIAMQTLDGGRIGIAAQALGIAEGALEEAKNYTKGRVQFGKPISKFQNPQFTFADMELGCEAGRLLTYQAAVLKGQGVRYTKEAAMAKLWCSEHAMKTTTKALQMFGGYGYTKDYPMERMMRDAKITEIYEGTSEVQRIVISANMGL
;
A
#
# COMPACT_ATOMS: atom_id res chain seq x y z
N MET A 1 4.64 -28.88 -2.23
CA MET A 1 4.47 -27.47 -1.87
C MET A 1 5.47 -27.19 -0.75
N ASP A 2 6.38 -26.25 -0.93
CA ASP A 2 7.34 -25.85 0.09
C ASP A 2 6.84 -24.56 0.74
N PHE A 3 6.68 -24.57 2.06
CA PHE A 3 6.26 -23.41 2.85
C PHE A 3 7.43 -22.63 3.44
N ASN A 4 8.65 -23.11 3.22
CA ASN A 4 9.84 -22.43 3.69
C ASN A 4 10.23 -21.29 2.75
N LEU A 5 10.59 -20.15 3.33
CA LEU A 5 11.20 -19.07 2.57
C LEU A 5 12.54 -19.50 2.01
N SER A 6 12.84 -19.10 0.78
CA SER A 6 14.18 -19.24 0.22
C SER A 6 15.22 -18.52 1.09
N ARG A 7 16.49 -18.85 0.91
CA ARG A 7 17.59 -18.16 1.60
C ARG A 7 17.58 -16.64 1.33
N GLU A 8 17.24 -16.25 0.11
CA GLU A 8 17.15 -14.84 -0.29
C GLU A 8 16.03 -14.13 0.48
N HIS A 9 14.82 -14.70 0.51
CA HIS A 9 13.69 -14.14 1.26
C HIS A 9 13.97 -14.06 2.78
N GLN A 10 14.68 -15.04 3.34
CA GLN A 10 15.10 -15.02 4.76
C GLN A 10 16.08 -13.87 5.02
N LEU A 11 17.03 -13.61 4.11
CA LEU A 11 17.97 -12.49 4.23
C LEU A 11 17.27 -11.14 4.09
N ILE A 12 16.34 -11.01 3.15
CA ILE A 12 15.52 -9.79 2.98
C ILE A 12 14.70 -9.54 4.26
N ARG A 13 14.02 -10.55 4.79
CA ARG A 13 13.27 -10.43 6.05
C ARG A 13 14.16 -9.97 7.20
N LYS A 14 15.32 -10.58 7.36
CA LYS A 14 16.27 -10.22 8.42
C LYS A 14 16.73 -8.78 8.26
N MET A 15 17.14 -8.36 7.07
CA MET A 15 17.56 -7.00 6.77
C MET A 15 16.44 -5.99 7.10
N MET A 16 15.22 -6.28 6.67
CA MET A 16 14.08 -5.39 6.91
C MET A 16 13.67 -5.35 8.38
N ALA A 17 13.74 -6.47 9.11
CA ALA A 17 13.49 -6.51 10.54
C ALA A 17 14.51 -5.65 11.31
N GLU A 18 15.81 -5.76 10.97
CA GLU A 18 16.87 -4.94 11.55
C GLU A 18 16.68 -3.45 11.22
N PHE A 19 16.35 -3.12 9.97
CA PHE A 19 16.05 -1.75 9.57
C PHE A 19 14.83 -1.20 10.32
N THR A 20 13.77 -1.99 10.43
CA THR A 20 12.53 -1.57 11.09
C THR A 20 12.76 -1.30 12.58
N GLU A 21 13.49 -2.16 13.29
CA GLU A 21 13.76 -1.98 14.71
C GLU A 21 14.69 -0.79 14.98
N ASN A 22 15.70 -0.58 14.12
CA ASN A 22 16.73 0.45 14.38
C ASN A 22 16.39 1.83 13.80
N GLU A 23 15.63 1.90 12.69
CA GLU A 23 15.40 3.16 11.97
C GLU A 23 13.93 3.60 11.99
N VAL A 24 12.98 2.64 11.86
CA VAL A 24 11.56 2.99 11.74
C VAL A 24 10.88 3.10 13.09
N LYS A 25 11.08 2.13 13.96
CA LYS A 25 10.43 2.05 15.27
C LYS A 25 10.73 3.25 16.18
N PRO A 26 11.99 3.75 16.26
CA PRO A 26 12.32 4.88 17.12
C PRO A 26 11.59 6.17 16.81
N ILE A 27 11.24 6.41 15.55
CA ILE A 27 10.56 7.65 15.13
C ILE A 27 9.06 7.49 14.89
N ALA A 28 8.52 6.26 14.99
CA ALA A 28 7.15 5.97 14.60
C ALA A 28 6.09 6.74 15.41
N ALA A 29 6.33 6.95 16.72
CA ALA A 29 5.45 7.74 17.58
C ALA A 29 5.44 9.23 17.18
N GLU A 30 6.61 9.81 16.96
CA GLU A 30 6.77 11.21 16.54
C GLU A 30 6.19 11.44 15.13
N THR A 31 6.40 10.49 14.22
CA THR A 31 5.83 10.48 12.87
C THR A 31 4.30 10.57 12.90
N ASP A 32 3.65 9.79 13.77
CA ASP A 32 2.20 9.82 13.95
C ASP A 32 1.75 11.12 14.61
N GLU A 33 2.35 11.50 15.73
CA GLU A 33 1.90 12.64 16.54
C GLU A 33 2.02 13.97 15.79
N LYS A 34 3.13 14.16 15.06
CA LYS A 34 3.42 15.39 14.31
C LYS A 34 2.98 15.35 12.85
N THR A 35 2.37 14.25 12.39
CA THR A 35 1.96 14.05 10.99
C THR A 35 3.14 14.28 10.02
N LEU A 36 4.29 13.65 10.31
CA LEU A 36 5.53 13.85 9.56
C LEU A 36 5.72 12.76 8.50
N TYR A 37 6.04 13.18 7.28
CA TYR A 37 6.56 12.27 6.28
C TYR A 37 7.96 11.78 6.71
N PRO A 38 8.20 10.46 6.84
CA PRO A 38 9.46 9.91 7.36
C PRO A 38 10.57 9.94 6.29
N ARG A 39 10.93 11.14 5.83
CA ARG A 39 11.83 11.38 4.69
C ARG A 39 13.14 10.61 4.79
N GLU A 40 13.81 10.68 5.93
CA GLU A 40 15.12 10.03 6.10
C GLU A 40 15.02 8.50 5.95
N ASN A 41 13.95 7.89 6.46
CA ASN A 41 13.73 6.45 6.29
C ASN A 41 13.44 6.10 4.84
N ILE A 42 12.67 6.94 4.12
CA ILE A 42 12.38 6.70 2.70
C ILE A 42 13.65 6.84 1.86
N GLU A 43 14.51 7.82 2.11
CA GLU A 43 15.81 7.94 1.44
C GLU A 43 16.68 6.69 1.65
N LYS A 44 16.79 6.21 2.91
CA LYS A 44 17.50 4.96 3.21
C LYS A 44 16.89 3.73 2.52
N LEU A 45 15.56 3.69 2.35
CA LEU A 45 14.87 2.61 1.63
C LEU A 45 15.14 2.65 0.12
N PHE A 46 15.37 3.83 -0.47
CA PHE A 46 15.91 3.95 -1.82
C PHE A 46 17.31 3.36 -1.92
N ASP A 47 18.21 3.74 -1.01
CA ASP A 47 19.60 3.24 -0.98
C ASP A 47 19.67 1.71 -0.81
N LEU A 48 18.73 1.13 -0.07
CA LEU A 48 18.59 -0.33 0.11
C LEU A 48 17.92 -1.03 -1.09
N GLY A 49 17.44 -0.29 -2.11
CA GLY A 49 16.74 -0.83 -3.27
C GLY A 49 15.31 -1.30 -2.97
N VAL A 50 14.75 -0.97 -1.81
CA VAL A 50 13.37 -1.33 -1.44
C VAL A 50 12.35 -0.52 -2.24
N MET A 51 12.68 0.76 -2.55
CA MET A 51 11.91 1.58 -3.48
C MET A 51 12.30 1.22 -4.92
N GLY A 52 11.61 0.24 -5.48
CA GLY A 52 11.93 -0.40 -6.78
C GLY A 52 12.24 -1.88 -6.64
N MET A 53 11.75 -2.52 -5.57
CA MET A 53 12.04 -3.92 -5.24
C MET A 53 11.83 -4.88 -6.41
N CYS A 54 10.70 -4.77 -7.13
CA CYS A 54 10.37 -5.63 -8.27
C CYS A 54 10.79 -5.06 -9.63
N VAL A 55 11.34 -3.85 -9.68
CA VAL A 55 11.83 -3.25 -10.93
C VAL A 55 13.12 -3.95 -11.36
N PRO A 56 13.28 -4.33 -12.64
CA PRO A 56 14.50 -4.95 -13.15
C PRO A 56 15.74 -4.08 -12.94
N LYS A 57 16.90 -4.74 -12.81
CA LYS A 57 18.19 -4.07 -12.57
C LYS A 57 18.58 -3.10 -13.69
N GLU A 58 18.16 -3.37 -14.93
CA GLU A 58 18.41 -2.49 -16.10
C GLU A 58 17.76 -1.12 -15.96
N TYR A 59 16.69 -1.00 -15.13
CA TYR A 59 16.04 0.26 -14.77
C TYR A 59 16.39 0.74 -13.35
N GLY A 60 17.45 0.19 -12.75
CA GLY A 60 17.95 0.60 -11.44
C GLY A 60 17.23 -0.01 -10.24
N GLY A 61 16.32 -0.98 -10.44
CA GLY A 61 15.64 -1.69 -9.37
C GLY A 61 16.44 -2.86 -8.80
N ALA A 62 15.89 -3.49 -7.74
CA ALA A 62 16.51 -4.66 -7.11
C ALA A 62 16.34 -5.95 -7.95
N GLY A 63 15.32 -6.03 -8.79
CA GLY A 63 15.00 -7.21 -9.61
C GLY A 63 14.51 -8.40 -8.79
N ALA A 64 13.96 -8.16 -7.60
CA ALA A 64 13.40 -9.18 -6.72
C ALA A 64 11.95 -9.53 -7.13
N ASP A 65 11.42 -10.57 -6.54
CA ASP A 65 10.06 -11.04 -6.81
C ASP A 65 8.99 -10.35 -5.94
N PRO A 66 7.68 -10.52 -6.25
CA PRO A 66 6.60 -9.93 -5.47
C PRO A 66 6.53 -10.42 -4.01
N LEU A 67 7.04 -11.61 -3.70
CA LEU A 67 7.11 -12.11 -2.32
C LEU A 67 8.12 -11.32 -1.50
N ALA A 68 9.28 -10.98 -2.07
CA ALA A 68 10.26 -10.10 -1.43
C ALA A 68 9.66 -8.72 -1.10
N SER A 69 8.89 -8.14 -2.04
CA SER A 69 8.18 -6.87 -1.81
C SER A 69 7.15 -6.98 -0.67
N ALA A 70 6.37 -8.07 -0.64
CA ALA A 70 5.40 -8.30 0.43
C ALA A 70 6.09 -8.42 1.80
N ILE A 71 7.21 -9.14 1.88
CA ILE A 71 8.02 -9.26 3.11
C ILE A 71 8.52 -7.89 3.59
N CYS A 72 8.99 -7.03 2.68
CA CYS A 72 9.44 -5.67 3.06
C CYS A 72 8.30 -4.85 3.67
N ILE A 73 7.12 -4.87 3.05
CA ILE A 73 5.95 -4.12 3.54
C ILE A 73 5.47 -4.68 4.88
N GLU A 74 5.44 -6.00 5.05
CA GLU A 74 5.10 -6.69 6.29
C GLU A 74 6.01 -6.23 7.44
N GLU A 75 7.34 -6.33 7.26
CA GLU A 75 8.31 -5.98 8.30
C GLU A 75 8.26 -4.48 8.68
N LEU A 76 8.17 -3.57 7.71
CA LEU A 76 8.02 -2.12 7.96
C LEU A 76 6.76 -1.82 8.77
N SER A 77 5.66 -2.49 8.44
CA SER A 77 4.34 -2.22 9.01
C SER A 77 4.20 -2.73 10.45
N LYS A 78 5.09 -3.60 10.94
CA LYS A 78 5.16 -4.01 12.35
C LYS A 78 5.41 -2.83 13.28
N ALA A 79 6.17 -1.85 12.85
CA ALA A 79 6.49 -0.65 13.65
C ALA A 79 5.75 0.61 13.18
N CYS A 80 5.62 0.81 11.86
CA CYS A 80 5.00 2.00 11.26
C CYS A 80 4.26 1.67 9.97
N ALA A 81 2.95 1.56 10.06
CA ALA A 81 2.10 1.28 8.91
C ALA A 81 2.16 2.40 7.85
N SER A 82 2.42 3.64 8.23
CA SER A 82 2.61 4.75 7.29
C SER A 82 3.82 4.54 6.38
N THR A 83 4.94 4.05 6.91
CA THR A 83 6.12 3.74 6.10
C THR A 83 5.84 2.58 5.14
N GLY A 84 5.13 1.54 5.61
CA GLY A 84 4.68 0.44 4.76
C GLY A 84 3.75 0.88 3.62
N ASP A 85 2.81 1.81 3.88
CA ASP A 85 1.87 2.36 2.90
C ASP A 85 2.58 3.16 1.79
N ILE A 86 3.56 4.00 2.18
CA ILE A 86 4.37 4.76 1.22
C ILE A 86 5.08 3.82 0.24
N VAL A 87 5.73 2.77 0.76
CA VAL A 87 6.45 1.77 -0.04
C VAL A 87 5.50 0.94 -0.91
N ALA A 88 4.36 0.49 -0.35
CA ALA A 88 3.37 -0.29 -1.07
C ALA A 88 2.80 0.48 -2.26
N THR A 89 2.40 1.74 -2.04
CA THR A 89 1.87 2.62 -3.09
C THR A 89 2.90 2.89 -4.17
N HIS A 90 4.13 3.26 -3.78
CA HIS A 90 5.19 3.55 -4.72
C HIS A 90 5.50 2.35 -5.63
N ASN A 91 5.76 1.19 -5.04
CA ASN A 91 6.14 -0.01 -5.79
C ASN A 91 4.94 -0.62 -6.55
N GLY A 92 3.82 -0.84 -5.85
CA GLY A 92 2.69 -1.61 -6.37
C GLY A 92 1.76 -0.81 -7.28
N LEU A 93 1.63 0.49 -7.05
CA LEU A 93 0.64 1.31 -7.75
C LEU A 93 1.26 2.31 -8.74
N CYS A 94 2.56 2.61 -8.64
CA CYS A 94 3.23 3.48 -9.59
C CYS A 94 4.28 2.75 -10.43
N CYS A 95 5.27 2.10 -9.81
CA CYS A 95 6.30 1.38 -10.56
C CYS A 95 5.74 0.19 -11.36
N ASP A 96 4.89 -0.63 -10.74
CA ASP A 96 4.34 -1.85 -11.35
C ASP A 96 3.52 -1.58 -12.64
N PRO A 97 2.55 -0.65 -12.69
CA PRO A 97 1.84 -0.36 -13.94
C PRO A 97 2.73 0.26 -15.02
N ILE A 98 3.74 1.07 -14.68
CA ILE A 98 4.71 1.60 -15.65
C ILE A 98 5.55 0.44 -16.21
N LEU A 99 6.04 -0.46 -15.37
CA LEU A 99 6.81 -1.63 -15.79
C LEU A 99 5.97 -2.56 -16.68
N THR A 100 4.69 -2.78 -16.34
CA THR A 100 3.83 -3.75 -17.02
C THR A 100 3.25 -3.23 -18.34
N HIS A 101 2.92 -1.94 -18.40
CA HIS A 101 2.14 -1.36 -19.50
C HIS A 101 2.86 -0.25 -20.26
N GLY A 102 3.99 0.24 -19.76
CA GLY A 102 4.78 1.29 -20.38
C GLY A 102 5.49 0.82 -21.66
N THR A 103 5.73 1.76 -22.57
CA THR A 103 6.67 1.55 -23.68
C THR A 103 8.10 1.47 -23.15
N GLU A 104 9.04 0.99 -23.95
CA GLU A 104 10.44 0.93 -23.52
C GLU A 104 11.01 2.33 -23.22
N GLU A 105 10.58 3.36 -23.95
CA GLU A 105 10.94 4.75 -23.71
C GLU A 105 10.39 5.26 -22.39
N GLN A 106 9.13 4.93 -22.08
CA GLN A 106 8.51 5.29 -20.79
C GLN A 106 9.20 4.59 -19.62
N LYS A 107 9.50 3.29 -19.75
CA LYS A 107 10.24 2.53 -18.72
C LYS A 107 11.63 3.12 -18.52
N ALA A 108 12.36 3.37 -19.61
CA ALA A 108 13.72 3.94 -19.55
C ALA A 108 13.75 5.35 -18.95
N LYS A 109 12.68 6.13 -19.14
CA LYS A 109 12.56 7.48 -18.54
C LYS A 109 12.17 7.42 -17.06
N TYR A 110 11.08 6.73 -16.74
CA TYR A 110 10.42 6.88 -15.46
C TYR A 110 10.90 5.91 -14.37
N LEU A 111 11.24 4.65 -14.72
CA LEU A 111 11.66 3.69 -13.71
C LEU A 111 12.97 4.07 -13.02
N PRO A 112 14.03 4.55 -13.73
CA PRO A 112 15.23 5.05 -13.04
C PRO A 112 14.96 6.25 -12.12
N MET A 113 14.03 7.14 -12.48
CA MET A 113 13.60 8.23 -11.57
C MET A 113 13.01 7.68 -10.27
N LEU A 114 12.17 6.63 -10.38
CA LEU A 114 11.44 6.00 -9.27
C LEU A 114 12.29 4.98 -8.49
N THR A 115 13.48 4.68 -8.91
CA THR A 115 14.41 3.76 -8.22
C THR A 115 15.63 4.52 -7.72
N THR A 116 16.66 4.68 -8.50
CA THR A 116 17.92 5.35 -8.13
C THR A 116 17.84 6.88 -8.15
N GLY A 117 16.81 7.46 -8.76
CA GLY A 117 16.59 8.91 -8.82
C GLY A 117 15.87 9.49 -7.59
N HIS A 118 15.53 8.65 -6.61
CA HIS A 118 14.85 9.03 -5.35
C HIS A 118 13.55 9.82 -5.54
N LYS A 119 12.85 9.60 -6.68
CA LYS A 119 11.55 10.19 -6.95
C LYS A 119 10.43 9.30 -6.47
N VAL A 120 9.46 9.87 -5.76
CA VAL A 120 8.33 9.12 -5.21
C VAL A 120 7.20 9.01 -6.22
N GLY A 121 6.55 7.84 -6.26
CA GLY A 121 5.41 7.57 -7.13
C GLY A 121 4.08 7.56 -6.40
N ALA A 122 3.00 7.92 -7.12
CA ALA A 122 1.61 7.91 -6.64
C ALA A 122 0.64 7.40 -7.71
N PHE A 123 -0.60 7.09 -7.28
CA PHE A 123 -1.66 6.51 -8.11
C PHE A 123 -2.95 7.29 -7.96
N CYS A 124 -3.45 7.85 -9.04
CA CYS A 124 -4.56 8.79 -9.07
C CYS A 124 -5.79 8.20 -9.76
N LEU A 125 -6.56 7.36 -9.05
CA LEU A 125 -7.81 6.77 -9.54
C LEU A 125 -9.04 7.44 -8.92
N THR A 126 -9.10 7.49 -7.59
CA THR A 126 -10.28 7.87 -6.80
C THR A 126 -10.66 9.34 -6.99
N GLU A 127 -11.97 9.59 -7.15
CA GLU A 127 -12.56 10.94 -7.24
C GLU A 127 -13.66 11.11 -6.18
N PRO A 128 -14.11 12.36 -5.89
CA PRO A 128 -15.12 12.61 -4.87
C PRO A 128 -16.39 11.76 -4.97
N ASN A 129 -16.82 11.44 -6.20
CA ASN A 129 -18.03 10.65 -6.47
C ASN A 129 -17.72 9.26 -7.10
N ALA A 130 -16.46 8.84 -7.10
CA ALA A 130 -16.00 7.59 -7.72
C ALA A 130 -14.93 6.89 -6.84
N GLY A 131 -15.37 6.28 -5.76
CA GLY A 131 -14.57 5.42 -4.88
C GLY A 131 -14.69 3.97 -5.29
N SER A 132 -15.58 3.19 -4.63
CA SER A 132 -15.84 1.79 -4.98
C SER A 132 -16.36 1.61 -6.40
N ASP A 133 -17.15 2.55 -6.91
CA ASP A 133 -17.52 2.62 -8.33
C ASP A 133 -16.52 3.49 -9.11
N ALA A 134 -15.30 2.96 -9.26
CA ALA A 134 -14.23 3.67 -9.98
C ALA A 134 -14.54 3.90 -11.48
N SER A 135 -15.59 3.27 -12.01
CA SER A 135 -16.05 3.46 -13.39
C SER A 135 -16.68 4.84 -13.65
N LYS A 136 -17.05 5.56 -12.59
CA LYS A 136 -17.75 6.85 -12.63
C LYS A 136 -16.84 8.07 -12.53
N GLY A 137 -15.53 7.91 -12.71
CA GLY A 137 -14.59 9.04 -12.73
C GLY A 137 -14.99 10.12 -13.73
N GLN A 138 -14.82 11.38 -13.34
CA GLN A 138 -15.22 12.57 -14.10
C GLN A 138 -14.04 13.33 -14.70
N THR A 139 -12.82 13.09 -14.20
CA THR A 139 -11.59 13.69 -14.74
C THR A 139 -11.49 13.41 -16.23
N GLU A 140 -11.35 14.45 -17.06
CA GLU A 140 -11.29 14.36 -18.52
C GLU A 140 -9.88 14.60 -19.03
N ALA A 141 -9.53 13.97 -20.15
CA ALA A 141 -8.33 14.28 -20.93
C ALA A 141 -8.71 14.34 -22.41
N LYS A 142 -8.69 15.56 -22.98
CA LYS A 142 -9.04 15.82 -24.38
C LYS A 142 -7.78 15.96 -25.21
N LEU A 143 -7.71 15.23 -26.33
CA LEU A 143 -6.59 15.34 -27.26
C LEU A 143 -6.67 16.65 -28.05
N GLU A 144 -5.64 17.47 -27.97
CA GLU A 144 -5.46 18.71 -28.70
C GLU A 144 -4.09 18.70 -29.41
N GLY A 145 -4.10 18.34 -30.68
CA GLY A 145 -2.85 18.24 -31.46
C GLY A 145 -1.94 17.11 -30.96
N ASP A 146 -0.81 17.45 -30.35
CA ASP A 146 0.22 16.53 -29.87
C ASP A 146 0.20 16.32 -28.35
N HIS A 147 -0.79 16.85 -27.64
CA HIS A 147 -0.92 16.71 -26.19
C HIS A 147 -2.38 16.51 -25.77
N TYR A 148 -2.57 16.07 -24.53
CA TYR A 148 -3.86 16.03 -23.86
C TYR A 148 -4.01 17.23 -22.92
N VAL A 149 -5.16 17.85 -22.91
CA VAL A 149 -5.57 18.84 -21.90
C VAL A 149 -6.41 18.12 -20.86
N MET A 150 -5.91 18.03 -19.64
CA MET A 150 -6.56 17.29 -18.54
C MET A 150 -7.19 18.25 -17.55
N ASN A 151 -8.45 17.98 -17.18
CA ASN A 151 -9.23 18.75 -16.20
C ASN A 151 -9.96 17.82 -15.24
N GLY A 152 -9.91 18.13 -13.94
CA GLY A 152 -10.59 17.37 -12.90
C GLY A 152 -9.84 17.36 -11.58
N SER A 153 -10.24 16.48 -10.67
CA SER A 153 -9.52 16.26 -9.41
C SER A 153 -9.57 14.81 -8.97
N LYS A 154 -8.56 14.40 -8.19
CA LYS A 154 -8.43 13.11 -7.55
C LYS A 154 -8.27 13.31 -6.06
N ILE A 155 -8.92 12.46 -5.25
CA ILE A 155 -8.88 12.56 -3.77
C ILE A 155 -8.27 11.33 -3.13
N PHE A 156 -7.85 11.49 -1.89
CA PHE A 156 -7.24 10.43 -1.07
C PHE A 156 -5.98 9.81 -1.71
N ILE A 157 -5.19 10.64 -2.40
CA ILE A 157 -4.01 10.17 -3.10
C ILE A 157 -2.86 10.01 -2.12
N THR A 158 -2.49 8.77 -1.84
CA THR A 158 -1.30 8.40 -1.06
C THR A 158 -0.04 8.90 -1.79
N ASN A 159 0.92 9.41 -1.04
CA ASN A 159 2.10 10.12 -1.53
C ASN A 159 1.78 11.46 -2.24
N GLY A 160 0.56 11.94 -2.24
CA GLY A 160 0.04 12.99 -3.13
C GLY A 160 0.81 14.32 -3.08
N TYR A 161 1.35 14.73 -1.91
CA TYR A 161 2.10 15.99 -1.81
C TYR A 161 3.62 15.84 -1.71
N VAL A 162 4.13 14.59 -1.88
CA VAL A 162 5.56 14.30 -1.94
C VAL A 162 5.97 13.61 -3.23
N ALA A 163 5.01 13.09 -4.00
CA ALA A 163 5.29 12.37 -5.22
C ALA A 163 5.71 13.29 -6.37
N ASP A 164 6.60 12.79 -7.19
CA ASP A 164 7.08 13.44 -8.43
C ASP A 164 6.39 12.87 -9.67
N VAL A 165 6.02 11.57 -9.65
CA VAL A 165 5.43 10.85 -10.77
C VAL A 165 4.10 10.21 -10.34
N PHE A 166 3.08 10.38 -11.16
CA PHE A 166 1.72 9.93 -10.90
C PHE A 166 1.21 9.07 -12.04
N VAL A 167 0.59 7.95 -11.74
CA VAL A 167 -0.24 7.20 -12.70
C VAL A 167 -1.68 7.70 -12.55
N VAL A 168 -2.18 8.42 -13.57
CA VAL A 168 -3.47 9.11 -13.54
C VAL A 168 -4.45 8.49 -14.51
N PHE A 169 -5.68 8.27 -14.07
CA PHE A 169 -6.77 7.75 -14.90
C PHE A 169 -7.76 8.89 -15.22
N ALA A 170 -8.02 9.07 -16.51
CA ALA A 170 -8.92 10.10 -17.00
C ALA A 170 -9.79 9.60 -18.16
N MET A 171 -10.95 10.20 -18.32
CA MET A 171 -11.89 9.92 -19.40
C MET A 171 -11.44 10.60 -20.68
N THR A 172 -11.10 9.83 -21.71
CA THR A 172 -10.80 10.31 -23.05
C THR A 172 -12.02 10.26 -23.98
N ASP A 173 -13.00 9.37 -23.69
CA ASP A 173 -14.24 9.27 -24.46
C ASP A 173 -15.41 8.85 -23.56
N LYS A 174 -16.21 9.81 -23.11
CA LYS A 174 -17.39 9.56 -22.23
C LYS A 174 -18.43 8.62 -22.83
N SER A 175 -18.54 8.56 -24.16
CA SER A 175 -19.56 7.75 -24.83
C SER A 175 -19.31 6.25 -24.69
N LYS A 176 -18.07 5.85 -24.36
CA LYS A 176 -17.64 4.45 -24.26
C LYS A 176 -17.64 3.86 -22.84
N GLY A 177 -18.10 4.61 -21.83
CA GLY A 177 -18.10 4.17 -20.44
C GLY A 177 -16.68 3.76 -19.97
N THR A 178 -16.53 2.57 -19.35
CA THR A 178 -15.21 2.11 -18.90
C THR A 178 -14.18 1.95 -20.01
N LYS A 179 -14.61 1.73 -21.24
CA LYS A 179 -13.74 1.67 -22.44
C LYS A 179 -13.29 3.05 -22.92
N GLY A 180 -13.76 4.13 -22.32
CA GLY A 180 -13.33 5.49 -22.56
C GLY A 180 -12.31 6.01 -21.54
N ILE A 181 -11.96 5.22 -20.51
CA ILE A 181 -10.97 5.58 -19.51
C ILE A 181 -9.58 5.22 -20.04
N SER A 182 -8.65 6.17 -20.00
CA SER A 182 -7.24 5.99 -20.34
C SER A 182 -6.33 6.25 -19.15
N ALA A 183 -5.11 5.73 -19.18
CA ALA A 183 -4.11 5.94 -18.14
C ALA A 183 -2.98 6.82 -18.67
N PHE A 184 -2.40 7.64 -17.79
CA PHE A 184 -1.34 8.59 -18.14
C PHE A 184 -0.25 8.57 -17.06
N ILE A 185 1.01 8.75 -17.47
CA ILE A 185 2.11 9.06 -16.57
C ILE A 185 2.22 10.59 -16.52
N VAL A 186 2.03 11.17 -15.33
CA VAL A 186 2.03 12.61 -15.10
C VAL A 186 3.17 12.96 -14.15
N GLU A 187 3.90 14.03 -14.46
CA GLU A 187 4.90 14.60 -13.57
C GLU A 187 4.29 15.78 -12.78
N SER A 188 4.63 15.93 -11.50
CA SER A 188 4.17 17.06 -10.68
C SER A 188 4.57 18.43 -11.23
N SER A 189 5.57 18.45 -12.11
CA SER A 189 6.08 19.64 -12.80
C SER A 189 5.25 20.08 -14.01
N PHE A 190 4.27 19.27 -14.45
CA PHE A 190 3.47 19.63 -15.65
C PHE A 190 2.62 20.87 -15.39
N PRO A 191 2.57 21.80 -16.35
CA PRO A 191 1.70 22.98 -16.24
C PRO A 191 0.25 22.59 -16.02
N GLY A 192 -0.41 23.19 -15.02
CA GLY A 192 -1.78 22.87 -14.63
C GLY A 192 -1.93 21.77 -13.59
N PHE A 193 -0.83 21.15 -13.12
CA PHE A 193 -0.82 20.28 -11.96
C PHE A 193 -0.80 21.10 -10.66
N SER A 194 -1.61 20.72 -9.68
CA SER A 194 -1.53 21.30 -8.34
C SER A 194 -1.96 20.32 -7.27
N VAL A 195 -1.37 20.46 -6.07
CA VAL A 195 -1.79 19.74 -4.88
C VAL A 195 -2.87 20.56 -4.19
N GLY A 196 -4.02 19.94 -3.98
CA GLY A 196 -5.14 20.52 -3.26
C GLY A 196 -5.06 20.30 -1.76
N LYS A 197 -6.17 19.91 -1.16
CA LYS A 197 -6.30 19.68 0.28
C LYS A 197 -5.43 18.50 0.75
N HIS A 198 -4.63 18.70 1.81
CA HIS A 198 -4.03 17.63 2.57
C HIS A 198 -5.08 16.99 3.49
N GLU A 199 -5.19 15.67 3.48
CA GLU A 199 -6.22 14.98 4.25
C GLU A 199 -5.82 14.82 5.73
N VAL A 200 -6.70 15.25 6.64
CA VAL A 200 -6.60 14.97 8.08
C VAL A 200 -7.27 13.62 8.33
N LYS A 201 -6.49 12.64 8.76
CA LYS A 201 -6.91 11.23 8.83
C LYS A 201 -6.99 10.72 10.26
N MET A 202 -7.73 9.64 10.46
CA MET A 202 -7.80 8.90 11.73
C MET A 202 -6.46 8.23 12.09
N GLY A 203 -5.78 7.67 11.09
CA GLY A 203 -4.50 6.96 11.22
C GLY A 203 -3.63 7.18 9.98
N LEU A 204 -2.52 6.44 9.88
CA LEU A 204 -1.49 6.61 8.84
C LEU A 204 -1.04 8.07 8.70
N HIS A 205 -0.84 8.75 9.83
CA HIS A 205 -0.53 10.18 9.81
C HIS A 205 0.78 10.51 9.09
N GLY A 206 1.76 9.59 9.14
CA GLY A 206 3.02 9.74 8.41
C GLY A 206 2.94 9.45 6.91
N SER A 207 1.81 8.92 6.41
CA SER A 207 1.59 8.71 4.99
C SER A 207 0.96 9.95 4.37
N PRO A 208 1.66 10.66 3.45
CA PRO A 208 1.19 11.90 2.84
C PRO A 208 0.03 11.64 1.90
N THR A 209 -1.16 12.13 2.26
CA THR A 209 -2.40 11.91 1.50
C THR A 209 -3.01 13.25 1.15
N ALA A 210 -3.32 13.49 -0.15
CA ALA A 210 -3.86 14.76 -0.62
C ALA A 210 -4.85 14.60 -1.77
N GLU A 211 -5.57 15.68 -2.02
CA GLU A 211 -6.24 15.93 -3.28
C GLU A 211 -5.22 16.37 -4.34
N ILE A 212 -5.39 15.92 -5.58
CA ILE A 212 -4.63 16.36 -6.75
C ILE A 212 -5.60 17.01 -7.72
N VAL A 213 -5.26 18.20 -8.18
CA VAL A 213 -6.13 19.00 -9.05
C VAL A 213 -5.43 19.26 -10.38
N PHE A 214 -6.18 19.08 -11.45
CA PHE A 214 -5.77 19.34 -12.83
C PHE A 214 -6.60 20.47 -13.41
N THR A 215 -5.95 21.57 -13.81
CA THR A 215 -6.59 22.72 -14.42
C THR A 215 -5.88 23.03 -15.73
N ASP A 216 -6.53 22.69 -16.84
CA ASP A 216 -5.96 22.80 -18.19
C ASP A 216 -4.52 22.21 -18.26
N MET A 217 -4.33 21.10 -17.54
CA MET A 217 -3.01 20.47 -17.43
C MET A 217 -2.58 19.87 -18.76
N ILE A 218 -1.40 20.25 -19.22
CA ILE A 218 -0.81 19.77 -20.46
C ILE A 218 -0.07 18.47 -20.22
N VAL A 219 -0.55 17.39 -20.85
CA VAL A 219 0.07 16.06 -20.81
C VAL A 219 0.52 15.67 -22.22
N PRO A 220 1.82 15.47 -22.45
CA PRO A 220 2.32 15.02 -23.76
C PRO A 220 1.64 13.71 -24.20
N LYS A 221 1.36 13.56 -25.48
CA LYS A 221 0.69 12.38 -26.02
C LYS A 221 1.44 11.08 -25.73
N GLU A 222 2.75 11.12 -25.74
CA GLU A 222 3.65 10.00 -25.40
C GLU A 222 3.56 9.56 -23.94
N ASN A 223 2.93 10.35 -23.08
CA ASN A 223 2.71 10.01 -21.66
C ASN A 223 1.47 9.15 -21.44
N MET A 224 0.72 8.80 -22.47
CA MET A 224 -0.36 7.81 -22.34
C MET A 224 0.24 6.44 -22.00
N LEU A 225 -0.18 5.87 -20.88
CA LEU A 225 0.25 4.55 -20.42
C LEU A 225 -0.61 3.47 -21.07
N GLY A 226 0.02 2.60 -21.86
CA GLY A 226 -0.67 1.56 -22.61
C GLY A 226 -1.41 2.12 -23.84
N LYS A 227 -2.68 1.73 -24.03
CA LYS A 227 -3.51 2.14 -25.16
C LYS A 227 -4.71 2.94 -24.71
N GLU A 228 -5.17 3.88 -25.56
CA GLU A 228 -6.40 4.63 -25.31
C GLU A 228 -7.59 3.71 -25.06
N GLY A 229 -8.38 4.06 -24.04
CA GLY A 229 -9.56 3.27 -23.62
C GLY A 229 -9.24 1.98 -22.86
N LYS A 230 -7.98 1.73 -22.51
CA LYS A 230 -7.55 0.57 -21.70
C LYS A 230 -7.21 0.92 -20.25
N GLY A 231 -7.35 2.18 -19.85
CA GLY A 231 -7.01 2.64 -18.50
C GLY A 231 -7.75 1.90 -17.40
N PHE A 232 -9.05 1.63 -17.58
CA PHE A 232 -9.81 0.88 -16.56
C PHE A 232 -9.26 -0.54 -16.34
N ASN A 233 -8.86 -1.22 -17.41
CA ASN A 233 -8.22 -2.53 -17.31
C ASN A 233 -6.88 -2.45 -16.57
N ILE A 234 -6.07 -1.44 -16.90
CA ILE A 234 -4.79 -1.17 -16.22
C ILE A 234 -5.04 -0.93 -14.72
N ALA A 235 -6.02 -0.07 -14.38
CA ALA A 235 -6.38 0.19 -12.98
C ALA A 235 -6.75 -1.09 -12.22
N MET A 236 -7.60 -1.94 -12.78
CA MET A 236 -8.03 -3.19 -12.12
C MET A 236 -6.87 -4.17 -11.93
N GLN A 237 -5.99 -4.32 -12.93
CA GLN A 237 -4.81 -5.18 -12.81
C GLN A 237 -3.82 -4.64 -11.77
N THR A 238 -3.59 -3.32 -11.75
CA THR A 238 -2.74 -2.66 -10.75
C THR A 238 -3.29 -2.89 -9.34
N LEU A 239 -4.59 -2.73 -9.13
CA LEU A 239 -5.23 -2.95 -7.83
C LEU A 239 -5.16 -4.42 -7.38
N ASP A 240 -5.15 -5.40 -8.29
CA ASP A 240 -4.92 -6.80 -7.90
C ASP A 240 -3.53 -6.96 -7.25
N GLY A 241 -2.51 -6.30 -7.79
CA GLY A 241 -1.17 -6.26 -7.19
C GLY A 241 -1.12 -5.47 -5.89
N GLY A 242 -1.78 -4.32 -5.84
CA GLY A 242 -1.86 -3.47 -4.65
C GLY A 242 -2.49 -4.17 -3.46
N ARG A 243 -3.53 -5.00 -3.67
CA ARG A 243 -4.16 -5.82 -2.61
C ARG A 243 -3.18 -6.72 -1.87
N ILE A 244 -2.15 -7.25 -2.55
CA ILE A 244 -1.07 -8.01 -1.90
C ILE A 244 -0.27 -7.10 -0.96
N GLY A 245 0.06 -5.88 -1.38
CA GLY A 245 0.74 -4.89 -0.55
C GLY A 245 -0.06 -4.53 0.69
N ILE A 246 -1.37 -4.29 0.56
CA ILE A 246 -2.25 -3.99 1.69
C ILE A 246 -2.45 -5.20 2.61
N ALA A 247 -2.51 -6.41 2.07
CA ALA A 247 -2.55 -7.63 2.88
C ALA A 247 -1.27 -7.77 3.73
N ALA A 248 -0.09 -7.52 3.13
CA ALA A 248 1.19 -7.53 3.83
C ALA A 248 1.27 -6.42 4.90
N GLN A 249 0.79 -5.21 4.59
CA GLN A 249 0.73 -4.11 5.56
C GLN A 249 -0.18 -4.46 6.75
N ALA A 250 -1.39 -4.94 6.49
CA ALA A 250 -2.33 -5.33 7.54
C ALA A 250 -1.79 -6.48 8.40
N LEU A 251 -1.14 -7.46 7.78
CA LEU A 251 -0.45 -8.54 8.48
C LEU A 251 0.64 -7.99 9.39
N GLY A 252 1.50 -7.11 8.90
CA GLY A 252 2.55 -6.47 9.70
C GLY A 252 2.00 -5.70 10.90
N ILE A 253 0.91 -4.93 10.72
CA ILE A 253 0.22 -4.24 11.83
C ILE A 253 -0.26 -5.25 12.88
N ALA A 254 -0.87 -6.35 12.45
CA ALA A 254 -1.36 -7.38 13.37
C ALA A 254 -0.22 -8.04 14.16
N GLU A 255 0.87 -8.40 13.49
CA GLU A 255 2.05 -9.00 14.10
C GLU A 255 2.74 -8.06 15.08
N GLY A 256 2.93 -6.79 14.70
CA GLY A 256 3.50 -5.78 15.59
C GLY A 256 2.66 -5.60 16.85
N ALA A 257 1.34 -5.51 16.71
CA ALA A 257 0.43 -5.41 17.86
C ALA A 257 0.45 -6.66 18.76
N LEU A 258 0.51 -7.84 18.15
CA LEU A 258 0.64 -9.10 18.87
C LEU A 258 1.95 -9.17 19.66
N GLU A 259 3.06 -8.79 19.05
CA GLU A 259 4.38 -8.80 19.70
C GLU A 259 4.45 -7.81 20.88
N GLU A 260 4.00 -6.58 20.69
CA GLU A 260 3.94 -5.56 21.75
C GLU A 260 3.05 -6.04 22.91
N ALA A 261 1.88 -6.63 22.63
CA ALA A 261 1.00 -7.17 23.67
C ALA A 261 1.62 -8.37 24.40
N LYS A 262 2.30 -9.27 23.71
CA LYS A 262 3.05 -10.38 24.32
C LYS A 262 4.13 -9.87 25.29
N ASN A 263 4.89 -8.86 24.85
CA ASN A 263 5.97 -8.30 25.67
C ASN A 263 5.43 -7.56 26.89
N TYR A 264 4.43 -6.72 26.72
CA TYR A 264 3.79 -6.01 27.82
C TYR A 264 3.20 -6.95 28.87
N THR A 265 2.42 -7.95 28.46
CA THR A 265 1.73 -8.86 29.37
C THR A 265 2.66 -9.83 30.12
N LYS A 266 3.86 -10.10 29.61
CA LYS A 266 4.92 -10.84 30.32
C LYS A 266 5.51 -10.03 31.48
N GLY A 267 5.61 -8.71 31.34
CA GLY A 267 6.15 -7.81 32.36
C GLY A 267 5.10 -7.31 33.36
N ARG A 268 3.85 -7.13 32.92
CA ARG A 268 2.78 -6.56 33.75
C ARG A 268 2.22 -7.56 34.74
N VAL A 269 2.35 -7.28 36.03
CA VAL A 269 1.85 -8.13 37.10
C VAL A 269 0.54 -7.57 37.67
N GLN A 270 -0.50 -8.40 37.73
CA GLN A 270 -1.75 -8.14 38.43
C GLN A 270 -2.22 -9.43 39.12
N PHE A 271 -2.95 -9.31 40.24
CA PHE A 271 -3.41 -10.46 41.05
C PHE A 271 -2.26 -11.46 41.36
N GLY A 272 -1.06 -10.94 41.63
CA GLY A 272 0.10 -11.70 42.08
C GLY A 272 0.88 -12.45 41.00
N LYS A 273 0.54 -12.29 39.69
CA LYS A 273 1.27 -12.94 38.59
C LYS A 273 1.21 -12.12 37.29
N PRO A 274 2.14 -12.36 36.34
CA PRO A 274 2.07 -11.73 35.01
C PRO A 274 0.74 -11.99 34.32
N ILE A 275 0.22 -10.97 33.62
CA ILE A 275 -1.07 -11.07 32.89
C ILE A 275 -1.03 -12.22 31.88
N SER A 276 0.10 -12.46 31.22
CA SER A 276 0.30 -13.57 30.27
C SER A 276 0.09 -14.97 30.88
N LYS A 277 0.03 -15.09 32.21
CA LYS A 277 -0.19 -16.36 32.91
C LYS A 277 -1.66 -16.67 33.21
N PHE A 278 -2.58 -15.77 32.82
CA PHE A 278 -4.01 -16.05 32.90
C PHE A 278 -4.50 -16.74 31.61
N GLN A 279 -5.51 -17.60 31.73
CA GLN A 279 -5.98 -18.45 30.64
C GLN A 279 -6.58 -17.62 29.48
N ASN A 280 -7.39 -16.59 29.79
CA ASN A 280 -8.00 -15.78 28.75
C ASN A 280 -6.98 -15.03 27.85
N PRO A 281 -5.94 -14.34 28.35
CA PRO A 281 -4.87 -13.83 27.51
C PRO A 281 -4.18 -14.89 26.67
N GLN A 282 -3.91 -16.08 27.24
CA GLN A 282 -3.27 -17.17 26.48
C GLN A 282 -4.12 -17.62 25.28
N PHE A 283 -5.42 -17.78 25.46
CA PHE A 283 -6.34 -18.13 24.37
C PHE A 283 -6.42 -17.01 23.32
N THR A 284 -6.47 -15.76 23.78
CA THR A 284 -6.49 -14.61 22.87
C THR A 284 -5.21 -14.52 22.04
N PHE A 285 -4.03 -14.78 22.61
CA PHE A 285 -2.77 -14.85 21.87
C PHE A 285 -2.75 -16.00 20.86
N ALA A 286 -3.28 -17.17 21.22
CA ALA A 286 -3.39 -18.29 20.28
C ALA A 286 -4.27 -17.95 19.07
N ASP A 287 -5.41 -17.27 19.28
CA ASP A 287 -6.30 -16.82 18.20
C ASP A 287 -5.64 -15.76 17.30
N MET A 288 -4.88 -14.81 17.89
CA MET A 288 -4.14 -13.80 17.15
C MET A 288 -3.05 -14.43 16.28
N GLU A 289 -2.24 -15.31 16.86
CA GLU A 289 -1.16 -16.01 16.15
C GLU A 289 -1.70 -16.85 15.00
N LEU A 290 -2.76 -17.65 15.25
CA LEU A 290 -3.42 -18.45 14.21
C LEU A 290 -3.87 -17.58 13.04
N GLY A 291 -4.45 -16.42 13.34
CA GLY A 291 -4.94 -15.52 12.30
C GLY A 291 -3.81 -14.85 11.53
N CYS A 292 -2.69 -14.49 12.17
CA CYS A 292 -1.49 -13.96 11.49
C CYS A 292 -0.89 -15.02 10.56
N GLU A 293 -0.73 -16.27 11.01
CA GLU A 293 -0.22 -17.35 10.17
C GLU A 293 -1.12 -17.63 8.96
N ALA A 294 -2.44 -17.67 9.16
CA ALA A 294 -3.39 -17.82 8.05
C ALA A 294 -3.27 -16.65 7.05
N GLY A 295 -3.17 -15.41 7.54
CA GLY A 295 -2.98 -14.22 6.72
C GLY A 295 -1.66 -14.24 5.94
N ARG A 296 -0.57 -14.67 6.57
CA ARG A 296 0.74 -14.81 5.92
C ARG A 296 0.68 -15.81 4.78
N LEU A 297 0.11 -16.98 5.00
CA LEU A 297 -0.03 -18.01 3.96
C LEU A 297 -0.84 -17.51 2.76
N LEU A 298 -1.96 -16.80 2.99
CA LEU A 298 -2.77 -16.23 1.92
C LEU A 298 -2.00 -15.13 1.16
N THR A 299 -1.33 -14.23 1.86
CA THR A 299 -0.56 -13.13 1.26
C THR A 299 0.60 -13.65 0.42
N TYR A 300 1.35 -14.61 0.95
CA TYR A 300 2.49 -15.18 0.25
C TYR A 300 2.07 -16.02 -0.95
N GLN A 301 0.95 -16.76 -0.84
CA GLN A 301 0.38 -17.47 -1.98
C GLN A 301 0.06 -16.50 -3.11
N ALA A 302 -0.62 -15.39 -2.83
CA ALA A 302 -0.96 -14.39 -3.85
C ALA A 302 0.30 -13.77 -4.49
N ALA A 303 1.31 -13.44 -3.68
CA ALA A 303 2.58 -12.88 -4.15
C ALA A 303 3.36 -13.86 -5.04
N VAL A 304 3.43 -15.14 -4.66
CA VAL A 304 4.08 -16.20 -5.46
C VAL A 304 3.37 -16.39 -6.80
N LEU A 305 2.02 -16.44 -6.80
CA LEU A 305 1.23 -16.57 -8.04
C LEU A 305 1.46 -15.37 -8.97
N LYS A 306 1.52 -14.13 -8.43
CA LYS A 306 1.89 -12.94 -9.21
C LYS A 306 3.28 -13.11 -9.82
N GLY A 307 4.28 -13.55 -9.05
CA GLY A 307 5.65 -13.77 -9.53
C GLY A 307 5.75 -14.84 -10.62
N GLN A 308 4.85 -15.82 -10.62
CA GLN A 308 4.75 -16.85 -11.65
C GLN A 308 4.01 -16.41 -12.92
N GLY A 309 3.46 -15.20 -12.94
CA GLY A 309 2.67 -14.68 -14.07
C GLY A 309 1.32 -15.39 -14.26
N VAL A 310 0.82 -16.10 -13.26
CA VAL A 310 -0.51 -16.74 -13.29
C VAL A 310 -1.57 -15.83 -12.67
N ARG A 311 -2.84 -16.09 -12.96
CA ARG A 311 -3.95 -15.30 -12.40
C ARG A 311 -4.01 -15.44 -10.88
N TYR A 312 -4.07 -14.32 -10.17
CA TYR A 312 -4.06 -14.24 -8.70
C TYR A 312 -5.15 -13.31 -8.11
N THR A 313 -6.06 -12.81 -8.94
CA THR A 313 -7.10 -11.83 -8.56
C THR A 313 -7.91 -12.27 -7.33
N LYS A 314 -8.34 -13.55 -7.31
CA LYS A 314 -9.12 -14.11 -6.19
C LYS A 314 -8.25 -14.23 -4.93
N GLU A 315 -7.05 -14.75 -5.06
CA GLU A 315 -6.12 -14.98 -3.97
C GLU A 315 -5.69 -13.66 -3.32
N ALA A 316 -5.41 -12.62 -4.12
CA ALA A 316 -5.11 -11.27 -3.62
C ALA A 316 -6.30 -10.66 -2.86
N ALA A 317 -7.53 -10.82 -3.37
CA ALA A 317 -8.73 -10.35 -2.68
C ALA A 317 -8.98 -11.12 -1.36
N MET A 318 -8.75 -12.44 -1.33
CA MET A 318 -8.84 -13.26 -0.12
C MET A 318 -7.81 -12.85 0.93
N ALA A 319 -6.55 -12.64 0.52
CA ALA A 319 -5.48 -12.19 1.40
C ALA A 319 -5.80 -10.83 2.02
N LYS A 320 -6.19 -9.85 1.19
CA LYS A 320 -6.53 -8.51 1.64
C LYS A 320 -7.72 -8.50 2.61
N LEU A 321 -8.78 -9.21 2.28
CA LEU A 321 -9.97 -9.33 3.12
C LEU A 321 -9.62 -9.92 4.49
N TRP A 322 -8.92 -11.06 4.49
CA TRP A 322 -8.55 -11.74 5.73
C TRP A 322 -7.63 -10.88 6.60
N CYS A 323 -6.53 -10.39 6.02
CA CYS A 323 -5.52 -9.64 6.78
C CYS A 323 -6.08 -8.35 7.36
N SER A 324 -6.88 -7.59 6.60
CA SER A 324 -7.45 -6.32 7.07
C SER A 324 -8.44 -6.51 8.24
N GLU A 325 -9.38 -7.46 8.13
CA GLU A 325 -10.33 -7.74 9.22
C GLU A 325 -9.62 -8.36 10.44
N HIS A 326 -8.60 -9.20 10.21
CA HIS A 326 -7.80 -9.77 11.28
C HIS A 326 -6.93 -8.72 11.99
N ALA A 327 -6.32 -7.79 11.26
CA ALA A 327 -5.55 -6.68 11.84
C ALA A 327 -6.40 -5.82 12.77
N MET A 328 -7.60 -5.47 12.35
CA MET A 328 -8.54 -4.70 13.16
C MET A 328 -8.94 -5.46 14.43
N LYS A 329 -9.22 -6.76 14.32
CA LYS A 329 -9.53 -7.63 15.46
C LYS A 329 -8.34 -7.75 16.42
N THR A 330 -7.14 -7.97 15.89
CA THR A 330 -5.91 -8.18 16.67
C THR A 330 -5.50 -6.90 17.40
N THR A 331 -5.45 -5.76 16.73
CA THR A 331 -5.08 -4.48 17.33
C THR A 331 -6.06 -4.08 18.44
N THR A 332 -7.37 -4.30 18.25
CA THR A 332 -8.40 -4.06 19.28
C THR A 332 -8.18 -4.94 20.51
N LYS A 333 -7.88 -6.23 20.33
CA LYS A 333 -7.63 -7.16 21.43
C LYS A 333 -6.30 -6.89 22.12
N ALA A 334 -5.25 -6.55 21.36
CA ALA A 334 -3.96 -6.15 21.89
C ALA A 334 -4.07 -4.90 22.77
N LEU A 335 -4.73 -3.85 22.27
CA LEU A 335 -5.01 -2.63 23.05
C LEU A 335 -5.71 -2.96 24.37
N GLN A 336 -6.73 -3.83 24.32
CA GLN A 336 -7.48 -4.25 25.54
C GLN A 336 -6.55 -4.89 26.59
N MET A 337 -5.52 -5.63 26.17
CA MET A 337 -4.56 -6.27 27.08
C MET A 337 -3.66 -5.28 27.85
N PHE A 338 -3.46 -4.08 27.31
CA PHE A 338 -2.75 -2.99 27.99
C PHE A 338 -3.63 -2.30 29.05
N GLY A 339 -4.95 -2.52 29.04
CA GLY A 339 -5.88 -1.81 29.90
C GLY A 339 -5.83 -0.30 29.67
N GLY A 340 -5.83 0.51 30.74
CA GLY A 340 -5.78 1.97 30.62
C GLY A 340 -4.56 2.49 29.84
N TYR A 341 -3.42 1.84 29.95
CA TYR A 341 -2.21 2.20 29.19
C TYR A 341 -2.37 2.01 27.68
N GLY A 342 -3.19 1.07 27.21
CA GLY A 342 -3.46 0.89 25.78
C GLY A 342 -4.24 2.06 25.16
N TYR A 343 -4.95 2.83 25.98
CA TYR A 343 -5.74 3.98 25.56
C TYR A 343 -4.96 5.31 25.57
N THR A 344 -3.73 5.29 26.09
CA THR A 344 -2.81 6.43 26.11
C THR A 344 -1.80 6.32 24.97
N LYS A 345 -1.10 7.42 24.68
CA LYS A 345 -0.02 7.47 23.67
C LYS A 345 1.33 6.97 24.18
N ASP A 346 1.41 6.51 25.45
CA ASP A 346 2.66 5.97 26.02
C ASP A 346 3.10 4.66 25.37
N TYR A 347 2.14 3.96 24.73
CA TYR A 347 2.35 2.72 24.01
C TYR A 347 1.76 2.81 22.58
N PRO A 348 2.22 2.00 21.64
CA PRO A 348 1.83 2.14 20.23
C PRO A 348 0.43 1.61 19.90
N MET A 349 -0.31 1.07 20.87
CA MET A 349 -1.53 0.29 20.64
C MET A 349 -2.66 1.11 20.00
N GLU A 350 -2.90 2.32 20.50
CA GLU A 350 -3.96 3.19 19.97
C GLU A 350 -3.67 3.60 18.53
N ARG A 351 -2.37 3.87 18.20
CA ARG A 351 -1.92 4.16 16.83
C ARG A 351 -2.12 2.97 15.92
N MET A 352 -1.67 1.78 16.32
CA MET A 352 -1.81 0.56 15.53
C MET A 352 -3.28 0.23 15.25
N MET A 353 -4.18 0.48 16.21
CA MET A 353 -5.62 0.28 16.02
C MET A 353 -6.19 1.29 15.02
N ARG A 354 -5.79 2.58 15.08
CA ARG A 354 -6.21 3.62 14.12
C ARG A 354 -5.71 3.29 12.71
N ASP A 355 -4.46 2.88 12.60
CA ASP A 355 -3.82 2.54 11.35
C ASP A 355 -4.43 1.29 10.70
N ALA A 356 -4.78 0.28 11.49
CA ALA A 356 -5.41 -0.94 10.99
C ALA A 356 -6.74 -0.67 10.29
N LYS A 357 -7.52 0.32 10.75
CA LYS A 357 -8.87 0.56 10.22
C LYS A 357 -8.90 0.88 8.73
N ILE A 358 -7.93 1.62 8.20
CA ILE A 358 -7.94 2.00 6.79
C ILE A 358 -7.74 0.78 5.87
N THR A 359 -7.07 -0.27 6.36
CA THR A 359 -6.83 -1.48 5.56
C THR A 359 -8.11 -2.21 5.15
N GLU A 360 -9.21 -2.02 5.86
CA GLU A 360 -10.54 -2.51 5.50
C GLU A 360 -11.23 -1.65 4.41
N ILE A 361 -10.72 -0.45 4.13
CA ILE A 361 -11.41 0.57 3.33
C ILE A 361 -10.72 0.78 1.98
N TYR A 362 -9.45 1.18 1.96
CA TYR A 362 -8.76 1.55 0.72
C TYR A 362 -8.35 0.34 -0.13
N GLU A 363 -7.98 0.59 -1.38
CA GLU A 363 -7.71 -0.43 -2.41
C GLU A 363 -8.85 -1.46 -2.57
N GLY A 364 -10.07 -0.98 -2.38
CA GLY A 364 -11.30 -1.76 -2.38
C GLY A 364 -11.70 -2.19 -0.97
N THR A 365 -12.90 -1.77 -0.54
CA THR A 365 -13.42 -2.11 0.79
C THR A 365 -13.53 -3.63 0.98
N SER A 366 -13.70 -4.07 2.24
CA SER A 366 -13.96 -5.49 2.56
C SER A 366 -15.13 -6.06 1.75
N GLU A 367 -16.15 -5.23 1.47
CA GLU A 367 -17.30 -5.60 0.62
C GLU A 367 -16.87 -5.77 -0.84
N VAL A 368 -16.03 -4.88 -1.37
CA VAL A 368 -15.48 -5.00 -2.73
C VAL A 368 -14.64 -6.27 -2.87
N GLN A 369 -13.83 -6.63 -1.85
CA GLN A 369 -13.10 -7.90 -1.88
C GLN A 369 -14.06 -9.10 -1.98
N ARG A 370 -15.17 -9.09 -1.23
CA ARG A 370 -16.20 -10.15 -1.31
C ARG A 370 -16.84 -10.23 -2.69
N ILE A 371 -17.11 -9.09 -3.34
CA ILE A 371 -17.59 -9.05 -4.74
C ILE A 371 -16.56 -9.69 -5.68
N VAL A 372 -15.27 -9.35 -5.54
CA VAL A 372 -14.21 -9.92 -6.39
C VAL A 372 -14.09 -11.43 -6.17
N ILE A 373 -14.11 -11.88 -4.91
CA ILE A 373 -14.03 -13.31 -4.59
C ILE A 373 -15.22 -14.06 -5.20
N SER A 374 -16.46 -13.61 -4.96
CA SER A 374 -17.68 -14.28 -5.43
C SER A 374 -17.75 -14.33 -6.96
N ALA A 375 -17.39 -13.24 -7.65
CA ALA A 375 -17.33 -13.22 -9.11
C ALA A 375 -16.31 -14.24 -9.68
N ASN A 376 -15.21 -14.50 -8.95
CA ASN A 376 -14.24 -15.53 -9.35
C ASN A 376 -14.63 -16.96 -8.92
N MET A 377 -15.73 -17.12 -8.19
CA MET A 377 -16.37 -18.42 -7.90
C MET A 377 -17.49 -18.77 -8.91
N GLY A 378 -17.79 -17.84 -9.84
CA GLY A 378 -18.86 -18.01 -10.82
C GLY A 378 -20.26 -17.67 -10.28
N LEU A 379 -20.32 -16.83 -9.23
CA LEU A 379 -21.56 -16.35 -8.62
C LEU A 379 -21.93 -14.96 -9.10
#